data_e9359f15180d7954d85f29cf74be8759
#
_entry.id   e9359f15180d7954d85f29cf74be8759
#
_cell.length_a   1.000
_cell.length_b   1.000
_cell.length_c   1.000
_cell.angle_alpha   90.00
_cell.angle_beta   90.00
_cell.angle_gamma   90.00
#
_symmetry.space_group_name_H-M   'P 1'
#
loop_
_entity.id
_entity.type
_entity.pdbx_description
1 polymer ?
#
loop_
_entity_poly.entity_id
_entity_poly.type
_entity_poly.pdbx_seq_one_letter_code
_entity_poly.pdbx_strand_id
1 'polypeptide(L)'
;MSISDGRVVIVTGAGQGIGRAHALAFAADGARVVVNDMSTAVDDVAAEIRALGGEVVVSKGDVSDWTYGQELVACAVEAFGTLDALVNNAGLVRDRMLTNMSEQEWDLVLKVDLKGHFVPMRHAAAYWREQSKAGNPIVARVVNTSSGAGLLGSVGQGNYAAAKAGVVAMTQVAAVEMGRFGVKLNAIAPAARTPMTEQVFAQTMAKPETGFDPMDPANVSPLVVWLASAECEVTGRVFEVEAGIISIADGWQHGPKQDRGDRWPVNEIGAAVDTLLAQAPAPAPVYGA
;
A
#
# COMPACT_ATOMS: atom_id res chain seq x y z
N MET A 1 -11.69 22.67 -4.82
CA MET A 1 -10.33 22.99 -5.31
C MET A 1 -9.59 21.67 -5.44
N SER A 2 -8.89 21.47 -6.55
CA SER A 2 -8.04 20.31 -6.75
C SER A 2 -6.83 20.38 -5.81
N ILE A 3 -6.51 19.26 -5.12
CA ILE A 3 -5.36 19.18 -4.21
C ILE A 3 -4.17 18.48 -4.88
N SER A 4 -4.37 17.92 -6.09
CA SER A 4 -3.34 17.23 -6.88
C SER A 4 -2.96 18.00 -8.15
N ASP A 5 -3.47 19.20 -8.35
CA ASP A 5 -3.25 19.98 -9.58
C ASP A 5 -1.76 20.12 -9.91
N GLY A 6 -1.37 19.67 -11.11
CA GLY A 6 -0.01 19.70 -11.60
C GLY A 6 0.98 18.72 -10.93
N ARG A 7 0.60 17.98 -9.88
CA ARG A 7 1.46 16.96 -9.25
C ARG A 7 1.70 15.78 -10.18
N VAL A 8 2.90 15.24 -10.15
CA VAL A 8 3.27 14.04 -10.92
C VAL A 8 3.20 12.82 -10.02
N VAL A 9 2.34 11.86 -10.38
CA VAL A 9 2.03 10.68 -9.56
C VAL A 9 2.28 9.41 -10.34
N ILE A 10 3.05 8.48 -9.79
CA ILE A 10 3.14 7.10 -10.27
C ILE A 10 2.11 6.25 -9.53
N VAL A 11 1.29 5.48 -10.25
CA VAL A 11 0.39 4.46 -9.69
C VAL A 11 0.77 3.11 -10.26
N THR A 12 1.16 2.16 -9.38
CA THR A 12 1.52 0.80 -9.79
C THR A 12 0.32 -0.15 -9.73
N GLY A 13 0.27 -1.16 -10.62
CA GLY A 13 -0.89 -2.05 -10.74
C GLY A 13 -2.14 -1.28 -11.18
N ALA A 14 -1.98 -0.30 -12.07
CA ALA A 14 -3.03 0.64 -12.45
C ALA A 14 -3.99 0.10 -13.52
N GLY A 15 -3.78 -1.12 -14.04
CA GLY A 15 -4.59 -1.67 -15.13
C GLY A 15 -6.01 -2.06 -14.73
N GLN A 16 -6.27 -2.32 -13.45
CA GLN A 16 -7.59 -2.75 -12.97
C GLN A 16 -7.82 -2.46 -11.49
N GLY A 17 -9.05 -2.72 -11.00
CA GLY A 17 -9.41 -2.66 -9.59
C GLY A 17 -9.06 -1.33 -8.92
N ILE A 18 -8.48 -1.40 -7.72
CA ILE A 18 -8.15 -0.23 -6.89
C ILE A 18 -7.12 0.67 -7.59
N GLY A 19 -6.08 0.09 -8.24
CA GLY A 19 -5.05 0.88 -8.92
C GLY A 19 -5.60 1.70 -10.10
N ARG A 20 -6.52 1.11 -10.89
CA ARG A 20 -7.24 1.84 -11.93
C ARG A 20 -8.06 3.00 -11.32
N ALA A 21 -8.81 2.73 -10.25
CA ALA A 21 -9.60 3.75 -9.58
C ALA A 21 -8.72 4.90 -9.06
N HIS A 22 -7.55 4.60 -8.50
CA HIS A 22 -6.60 5.62 -8.07
C HIS A 22 -6.11 6.48 -9.24
N ALA A 23 -5.69 5.85 -10.35
CA ALA A 23 -5.20 6.57 -11.51
C ALA A 23 -6.23 7.53 -12.08
N LEU A 24 -7.50 7.11 -12.18
CA LEU A 24 -8.60 7.95 -12.62
C LEU A 24 -8.90 9.08 -11.64
N ALA A 25 -8.89 8.81 -10.33
CA ALA A 25 -9.13 9.83 -9.31
C ALA A 25 -8.04 10.91 -9.30
N PHE A 26 -6.76 10.54 -9.42
CA PHE A 26 -5.66 11.50 -9.55
C PHE A 26 -5.80 12.37 -10.80
N ALA A 27 -6.09 11.76 -11.95
CA ALA A 27 -6.28 12.49 -13.19
C ALA A 27 -7.48 13.45 -13.12
N ALA A 28 -8.59 13.01 -12.53
CA ALA A 28 -9.77 13.85 -12.31
C ALA A 28 -9.49 15.03 -11.36
N ASP A 29 -8.53 14.87 -10.43
CA ASP A 29 -8.08 15.91 -9.51
C ASP A 29 -6.88 16.71 -10.06
N GLY A 30 -6.60 16.66 -11.38
CA GLY A 30 -5.61 17.48 -12.06
C GLY A 30 -4.17 17.02 -12.00
N ALA A 31 -3.89 15.80 -11.50
CA ALA A 31 -2.55 15.24 -11.51
C ALA A 31 -2.12 14.76 -12.91
N ARG A 32 -0.82 14.79 -13.17
CA ARG A 32 -0.16 14.12 -14.28
C ARG A 32 0.24 12.71 -13.85
N VAL A 33 -0.28 11.69 -14.50
CA VAL A 33 -0.21 10.32 -13.97
C VAL A 33 0.70 9.43 -14.83
N VAL A 34 1.61 8.71 -14.17
CA VAL A 34 2.29 7.56 -14.78
C VAL A 34 1.56 6.32 -14.31
N VAL A 35 0.90 5.62 -15.23
CA VAL A 35 0.20 4.37 -14.95
C VAL A 35 1.10 3.18 -15.28
N ASN A 36 1.36 2.34 -14.27
CA ASN A 36 2.15 1.12 -14.45
C ASN A 36 1.30 -0.13 -14.27
N ASP A 37 1.51 -1.08 -15.15
CA ASP A 37 1.04 -2.48 -15.03
C ASP A 37 1.91 -3.39 -15.90
N MET A 38 1.84 -4.69 -15.68
CA MET A 38 2.42 -5.68 -16.59
C MET A 38 1.48 -6.01 -17.77
N SER A 39 0.18 -5.82 -17.58
CA SER A 39 -0.86 -6.13 -18.56
C SER A 39 -1.12 -4.96 -19.53
N THR A 40 -1.74 -5.27 -20.67
CA THR A 40 -2.18 -4.24 -21.62
C THR A 40 -3.42 -3.46 -21.16
N ALA A 41 -4.12 -3.90 -20.11
CA ALA A 41 -5.28 -3.19 -19.56
C ALA A 41 -4.95 -1.74 -19.14
N VAL A 42 -3.68 -1.47 -18.84
CA VAL A 42 -3.22 -0.11 -18.51
C VAL A 42 -3.33 0.86 -19.69
N ASP A 43 -3.35 0.37 -20.93
CA ASP A 43 -3.54 1.21 -22.13
C ASP A 43 -4.98 1.76 -22.20
N ASP A 44 -5.97 0.95 -21.79
CA ASP A 44 -7.37 1.36 -21.74
C ASP A 44 -7.57 2.43 -20.65
N VAL A 45 -6.92 2.27 -19.49
CA VAL A 45 -6.94 3.28 -18.42
C VAL A 45 -6.32 4.60 -18.91
N ALA A 46 -5.21 4.53 -19.62
CA ALA A 46 -4.58 5.73 -20.18
C ALA A 46 -5.47 6.40 -21.25
N ALA A 47 -6.15 5.61 -22.08
CA ALA A 47 -7.10 6.14 -23.05
C ALA A 47 -8.27 6.86 -22.36
N GLU A 48 -8.80 6.28 -21.29
CA GLU A 48 -9.87 6.89 -20.50
C GLU A 48 -9.41 8.20 -19.84
N ILE A 49 -8.23 8.25 -19.23
CA ILE A 49 -7.66 9.48 -18.66
C ILE A 49 -7.53 10.58 -19.72
N ARG A 50 -7.01 10.24 -20.92
CA ARG A 50 -6.90 11.22 -22.01
C ARG A 50 -8.27 11.71 -22.52
N ALA A 51 -9.25 10.82 -22.58
CA ALA A 51 -10.61 11.18 -22.97
C ALA A 51 -11.27 12.16 -21.99
N LEU A 52 -10.87 12.12 -20.71
CA LEU A 52 -11.27 13.07 -19.66
C LEU A 52 -10.43 14.36 -19.64
N GLY A 53 -9.46 14.50 -20.56
CA GLY A 53 -8.57 15.66 -20.64
C GLY A 53 -7.36 15.62 -19.72
N GLY A 54 -7.09 14.49 -19.05
CA GLY A 54 -5.95 14.32 -18.17
C GLY A 54 -4.65 13.99 -18.92
N GLU A 55 -3.51 14.28 -18.28
CA GLU A 55 -2.18 13.95 -18.78
C GLU A 55 -1.71 12.62 -18.21
N VAL A 56 -1.32 11.68 -19.09
CA VAL A 56 -0.94 10.33 -18.68
C VAL A 56 0.15 9.72 -19.57
N VAL A 57 1.07 9.02 -18.93
CA VAL A 57 2.09 8.18 -19.59
C VAL A 57 1.94 6.74 -19.10
N VAL A 58 2.09 5.78 -20.00
CA VAL A 58 2.06 4.35 -19.71
C VAL A 58 3.47 3.84 -19.53
N SER A 59 3.72 3.11 -18.45
CA SER A 59 4.96 2.39 -18.19
C SER A 59 4.63 0.91 -17.90
N LYS A 60 5.01 0.00 -18.81
CA LYS A 60 4.75 -1.43 -18.69
C LYS A 60 5.97 -2.16 -18.16
N GLY A 61 5.81 -2.90 -17.07
CA GLY A 61 6.89 -3.72 -16.52
C GLY A 61 6.64 -4.25 -15.11
N ASP A 62 7.54 -5.12 -14.68
CA ASP A 62 7.50 -5.78 -13.37
C ASP A 62 8.10 -4.86 -12.30
N VAL A 63 7.26 -4.35 -11.41
CA VAL A 63 7.66 -3.47 -10.30
C VAL A 63 8.67 -4.11 -9.33
N SER A 64 8.80 -5.44 -9.34
CA SER A 64 9.79 -6.16 -8.53
C SER A 64 11.16 -6.28 -9.19
N ASP A 65 11.28 -5.90 -10.46
CA ASP A 65 12.56 -5.82 -11.16
C ASP A 65 13.30 -4.53 -10.77
N TRP A 66 14.57 -4.70 -10.39
CA TRP A 66 15.38 -3.60 -9.88
C TRP A 66 15.65 -2.52 -10.95
N THR A 67 15.98 -2.95 -12.15
CA THR A 67 16.29 -2.05 -13.26
C THR A 67 15.02 -1.32 -13.72
N TYR A 68 13.94 -2.08 -13.86
CA TYR A 68 12.65 -1.49 -14.22
C TYR A 68 12.16 -0.46 -13.18
N GLY A 69 12.36 -0.68 -11.89
CA GLY A 69 12.01 0.32 -10.87
C GLY A 69 12.75 1.65 -11.04
N GLN A 70 13.99 1.63 -11.53
CA GLN A 70 14.72 2.83 -11.91
C GLN A 70 14.13 3.48 -13.17
N GLU A 71 13.80 2.69 -14.18
CA GLU A 71 13.18 3.15 -15.43
C GLU A 71 11.80 3.77 -15.18
N LEU A 72 11.01 3.20 -14.25
CA LEU A 72 9.70 3.72 -13.88
C LEU A 72 9.79 5.14 -13.29
N VAL A 73 10.75 5.39 -12.40
CA VAL A 73 10.99 6.73 -11.84
C VAL A 73 11.51 7.67 -12.92
N ALA A 74 12.44 7.22 -13.76
CA ALA A 74 12.95 8.00 -14.88
C ALA A 74 11.85 8.40 -15.86
N CYS A 75 10.93 7.50 -16.16
CA CYS A 75 9.76 7.75 -17.03
C CYS A 75 8.93 8.95 -16.54
N ALA A 76 8.66 9.05 -15.23
CA ALA A 76 7.94 10.19 -14.67
C ALA A 76 8.73 11.50 -14.82
N VAL A 77 10.02 11.47 -14.52
CA VAL A 77 10.88 12.65 -14.59
C VAL A 77 11.10 13.11 -16.04
N GLU A 78 11.28 12.20 -16.97
CA GLU A 78 11.45 12.50 -18.40
C GLU A 78 10.18 13.06 -19.01
N ALA A 79 9.02 12.51 -18.66
CA ALA A 79 7.75 12.95 -19.21
C ALA A 79 7.24 14.28 -18.63
N PHE A 80 7.44 14.48 -17.33
CA PHE A 80 6.79 15.58 -16.60
C PHE A 80 7.74 16.48 -15.80
N GLY A 81 9.04 16.19 -15.81
CA GLY A 81 10.08 17.02 -15.17
C GLY A 81 10.30 16.76 -13.69
N THR A 82 9.41 16.02 -13.02
CA THR A 82 9.47 15.73 -11.57
C THR A 82 8.76 14.42 -11.23
N LEU A 83 8.85 14.03 -9.96
CA LEU A 83 8.01 13.01 -9.32
C LEU A 83 7.60 13.55 -7.94
N ASP A 84 6.31 13.68 -7.69
CA ASP A 84 5.77 14.22 -6.45
C ASP A 84 5.11 13.17 -5.56
N ALA A 85 4.56 12.10 -6.17
CA ALA A 85 3.99 11.02 -5.37
C ALA A 85 4.16 9.64 -6.03
N LEU A 86 4.24 8.61 -5.17
CA LEU A 86 4.28 7.21 -5.56
C LEU A 86 3.18 6.45 -4.81
N VAL A 87 2.28 5.82 -5.55
CA VAL A 87 1.27 4.90 -5.02
C VAL A 87 1.67 3.48 -5.40
N ASN A 88 2.22 2.75 -4.45
CA ASN A 88 2.53 1.33 -4.57
C ASN A 88 1.27 0.52 -4.28
N ASN A 89 0.63 0.03 -5.34
CA ASN A 89 -0.62 -0.73 -5.26
C ASN A 89 -0.53 -2.11 -5.93
N ALA A 90 0.43 -2.34 -6.82
CA ALA A 90 0.60 -3.64 -7.48
C ALA A 90 0.68 -4.79 -6.47
N GLY A 91 -0.10 -5.85 -6.70
CA GLY A 91 -0.14 -7.00 -5.82
C GLY A 91 -0.91 -8.17 -6.43
N LEU A 92 -0.74 -9.36 -5.85
CA LEU A 92 -1.46 -10.58 -6.21
C LEU A 92 -1.61 -11.50 -4.99
N VAL A 93 -2.51 -12.48 -5.09
CA VAL A 93 -2.70 -13.50 -4.07
C VAL A 93 -2.41 -14.89 -4.61
N ARG A 94 -1.94 -15.78 -3.76
CA ARG A 94 -1.81 -17.24 -3.97
C ARG A 94 -2.20 -17.92 -2.68
N ASP A 95 -3.52 -18.01 -2.46
CA ASP A 95 -4.08 -18.50 -1.20
C ASP A 95 -3.92 -20.00 -1.08
N ARG A 96 -3.30 -20.45 0.00
CA ARG A 96 -3.09 -21.84 0.38
C ARG A 96 -2.97 -21.98 1.89
N MET A 97 -3.55 -23.04 2.43
CA MET A 97 -3.25 -23.43 3.81
C MET A 97 -1.75 -23.67 3.97
N LEU A 98 -1.20 -23.28 5.11
CA LEU A 98 0.25 -23.32 5.39
C LEU A 98 0.89 -24.67 5.02
N THR A 99 0.23 -25.79 5.33
CA THR A 99 0.74 -27.14 5.05
C THR A 99 0.77 -27.51 3.59
N ASN A 100 0.08 -26.78 2.71
CA ASN A 100 -0.05 -27.07 1.29
C ASN A 100 0.57 -25.99 0.39
N MET A 101 1.10 -24.91 0.99
CA MET A 101 1.70 -23.80 0.26
C MET A 101 3.04 -24.23 -0.36
N SER A 102 3.19 -24.04 -1.65
CA SER A 102 4.44 -24.30 -2.36
C SER A 102 5.43 -23.14 -2.21
N GLU A 103 6.72 -23.43 -2.40
CA GLU A 103 7.78 -22.42 -2.45
C GLU A 103 7.52 -21.38 -3.53
N GLN A 104 7.04 -21.82 -4.69
CA GLN A 104 6.74 -20.92 -5.82
C GLN A 104 5.58 -19.94 -5.50
N GLU A 105 4.54 -20.41 -4.80
CA GLU A 105 3.44 -19.55 -4.37
C GLU A 105 3.89 -18.54 -3.30
N TRP A 106 4.74 -18.98 -2.39
CA TRP A 106 5.36 -18.12 -1.38
C TRP A 106 6.24 -17.04 -2.06
N ASP A 107 7.22 -17.47 -2.86
CA ASP A 107 8.20 -16.56 -3.47
C ASP A 107 7.54 -15.55 -4.41
N LEU A 108 6.54 -15.98 -5.19
CA LEU A 108 5.85 -15.08 -6.10
C LEU A 108 5.13 -13.96 -5.35
N VAL A 109 4.43 -14.28 -4.26
CA VAL A 109 3.72 -13.28 -3.47
C VAL A 109 4.71 -12.32 -2.80
N LEU A 110 5.76 -12.83 -2.15
CA LEU A 110 6.79 -11.98 -1.54
C LEU A 110 7.48 -11.09 -2.59
N LYS A 111 7.74 -11.64 -3.78
CA LYS A 111 8.35 -10.90 -4.88
C LYS A 111 7.47 -9.73 -5.31
N VAL A 112 6.20 -9.95 -5.57
CA VAL A 112 5.31 -8.90 -6.11
C VAL A 112 4.83 -7.97 -5.00
N ASP A 113 4.29 -8.51 -3.91
CA ASP A 113 3.59 -7.71 -2.91
C ASP A 113 4.53 -7.02 -1.90
N LEU A 114 5.74 -7.53 -1.68
CA LEU A 114 6.71 -6.88 -0.80
C LEU A 114 7.84 -6.22 -1.58
N LYS A 115 8.58 -6.99 -2.37
CA LYS A 115 9.70 -6.44 -3.15
C LYS A 115 9.21 -5.45 -4.20
N GLY A 116 8.02 -5.68 -4.82
CA GLY A 116 7.40 -4.76 -5.78
C GLY A 116 6.94 -3.42 -5.19
N HIS A 117 6.79 -3.31 -3.86
CA HIS A 117 6.63 -2.03 -3.16
C HIS A 117 7.98 -1.40 -2.83
N PHE A 118 8.96 -2.22 -2.44
CA PHE A 118 10.29 -1.76 -2.07
C PHE A 118 11.03 -1.13 -3.25
N VAL A 119 11.05 -1.78 -4.40
CA VAL A 119 11.89 -1.37 -5.54
C VAL A 119 11.51 0.02 -6.06
N PRO A 120 10.24 0.33 -6.43
CA PRO A 120 9.88 1.67 -6.86
C PRO A 120 10.11 2.72 -5.76
N MET A 121 9.77 2.41 -4.51
CA MET A 121 9.96 3.32 -3.37
C MET A 121 11.44 3.65 -3.15
N ARG A 122 12.33 2.65 -3.25
CA ARG A 122 13.79 2.85 -3.13
C ARG A 122 14.33 3.78 -4.21
N HIS A 123 13.89 3.63 -5.45
CA HIS A 123 14.36 4.48 -6.54
C HIS A 123 13.77 5.89 -6.47
N ALA A 124 12.50 6.04 -6.13
CA ALA A 124 11.88 7.32 -5.86
C ALA A 124 12.56 8.07 -4.68
N ALA A 125 12.84 7.36 -3.59
CA ALA A 125 13.57 7.89 -2.44
C ALA A 125 14.97 8.37 -2.80
N ALA A 126 15.69 7.64 -3.66
CA ALA A 126 16.99 8.06 -4.16
C ALA A 126 16.89 9.34 -4.99
N TYR A 127 15.91 9.44 -5.88
CA TYR A 127 15.64 10.64 -6.67
C TYR A 127 15.35 11.85 -5.75
N TRP A 128 14.43 11.75 -4.83
CA TRP A 128 14.09 12.86 -3.93
C TRP A 128 15.26 13.27 -3.03
N ARG A 129 16.04 12.31 -2.55
CA ARG A 129 17.26 12.62 -1.79
C ARG A 129 18.25 13.43 -2.59
N GLU A 130 18.49 13.08 -3.86
CA GLU A 130 19.42 13.83 -4.71
C GLU A 130 18.85 15.22 -5.06
N GLN A 131 17.54 15.35 -5.31
CA GLN A 131 16.90 16.65 -5.50
C GLN A 131 17.05 17.53 -4.25
N SER A 132 16.81 16.98 -3.06
CA SER A 132 16.99 17.69 -1.79
C SER A 132 18.43 18.16 -1.58
N LYS A 133 19.43 17.33 -1.90
CA LYS A 133 20.85 17.71 -1.85
C LYS A 133 21.22 18.81 -2.87
N ALA A 134 20.55 18.85 -4.00
CA ALA A 134 20.70 19.89 -5.00
C ALA A 134 20.05 21.23 -4.59
N GLY A 135 19.39 21.26 -3.43
CA GLY A 135 18.71 22.45 -2.91
C GLY A 135 17.28 22.65 -3.43
N ASN A 136 16.73 21.69 -4.14
CA ASN A 136 15.36 21.75 -4.62
C ASN A 136 14.39 21.42 -3.46
N PRO A 137 13.32 22.20 -3.27
CA PRO A 137 12.31 21.91 -2.25
C PRO A 137 11.56 20.61 -2.62
N ILE A 138 11.46 19.70 -1.66
CA ILE A 138 10.76 18.42 -1.84
C ILE A 138 9.51 18.38 -0.98
N VAL A 139 8.37 18.14 -1.64
CA VAL A 139 7.07 17.89 -1.02
C VAL A 139 6.52 16.57 -1.58
N ALA A 140 7.24 15.49 -1.28
CA ALA A 140 6.92 14.18 -1.87
C ALA A 140 6.11 13.30 -0.92
N ARG A 141 5.31 12.40 -1.51
CA ARG A 141 4.42 11.49 -0.77
C ARG A 141 4.51 10.06 -1.31
N VAL A 142 4.45 9.09 -0.41
CA VAL A 142 4.31 7.67 -0.77
C VAL A 142 3.10 7.10 -0.06
N VAL A 143 2.27 6.39 -0.82
CA VAL A 143 1.16 5.60 -0.28
C VAL A 143 1.40 4.14 -0.65
N ASN A 144 1.59 3.29 0.36
CA ASN A 144 1.79 1.87 0.18
C ASN A 144 0.49 1.11 0.48
N THR A 145 0.16 0.12 -0.35
CA THR A 145 -1.05 -0.69 -0.16
C THR A 145 -0.74 -1.95 0.64
N SER A 146 -1.12 -1.94 1.91
CA SER A 146 -1.17 -3.10 2.79
C SER A 146 -2.52 -3.83 2.63
N SER A 147 -2.99 -4.48 3.67
CA SER A 147 -4.25 -5.23 3.71
C SER A 147 -4.64 -5.51 5.16
N GLY A 148 -5.92 -5.68 5.43
CA GLY A 148 -6.39 -6.24 6.71
C GLY A 148 -5.70 -7.57 7.04
N ALA A 149 -5.44 -8.42 6.03
CA ALA A 149 -4.67 -9.66 6.21
C ALA A 149 -3.24 -9.39 6.71
N GLY A 150 -2.61 -8.28 6.33
CA GLY A 150 -1.30 -7.87 6.84
C GLY A 150 -1.33 -7.31 8.26
N LEU A 151 -2.50 -6.82 8.71
CA LEU A 151 -2.68 -6.26 10.06
C LEU A 151 -3.05 -7.34 11.08
N LEU A 152 -4.01 -8.21 10.74
CA LEU A 152 -4.62 -9.17 11.66
C LEU A 152 -4.40 -10.63 11.27
N GLY A 153 -3.78 -10.88 10.11
CA GLY A 153 -3.69 -12.22 9.53
C GLY A 153 -4.96 -12.63 8.78
N SER A 154 -4.85 -13.67 7.95
CA SER A 154 -5.98 -14.29 7.25
C SER A 154 -5.68 -15.76 7.02
N VAL A 155 -6.64 -16.62 7.34
CA VAL A 155 -6.50 -18.07 7.15
C VAL A 155 -6.28 -18.39 5.67
N GLY A 156 -5.28 -19.21 5.36
CA GLY A 156 -4.90 -19.55 3.99
C GLY A 156 -4.08 -18.50 3.24
N GLN A 157 -3.74 -17.37 3.86
CA GLN A 157 -2.99 -16.27 3.25
C GLN A 157 -1.65 -15.99 3.93
N GLY A 158 -0.95 -17.01 4.41
CA GLY A 158 0.28 -16.82 5.17
C GLY A 158 1.38 -16.03 4.43
N ASN A 159 1.55 -16.29 3.12
CA ASN A 159 2.46 -15.53 2.25
C ASN A 159 2.03 -14.08 2.07
N TYR A 160 0.75 -13.85 1.75
CA TYR A 160 0.19 -12.52 1.52
C TYR A 160 0.18 -11.69 2.80
N ALA A 161 -0.25 -12.28 3.93
CA ALA A 161 -0.22 -11.62 5.23
C ALA A 161 1.21 -11.20 5.62
N ALA A 162 2.21 -12.09 5.42
CA ALA A 162 3.60 -11.77 5.67
C ALA A 162 4.11 -10.62 4.80
N ALA A 163 3.79 -10.63 3.49
CA ALA A 163 4.17 -9.56 2.57
C ALA A 163 3.54 -8.22 2.97
N LYS A 164 2.23 -8.21 3.25
CA LYS A 164 1.50 -6.98 3.58
C LYS A 164 1.81 -6.44 4.99
N ALA A 165 2.15 -7.29 5.96
CA ALA A 165 2.74 -6.86 7.23
C ALA A 165 4.13 -6.24 7.01
N GLY A 166 4.96 -6.84 6.14
CA GLY A 166 6.25 -6.27 5.74
C GLY A 166 6.14 -4.90 5.10
N VAL A 167 5.09 -4.64 4.29
CA VAL A 167 4.80 -3.31 3.72
C VAL A 167 4.54 -2.28 4.82
N VAL A 168 3.80 -2.62 5.87
CA VAL A 168 3.56 -1.72 7.01
C VAL A 168 4.88 -1.37 7.70
N ALA A 169 5.67 -2.38 8.07
CA ALA A 169 6.96 -2.18 8.75
C ALA A 169 7.91 -1.32 7.90
N MET A 170 8.01 -1.60 6.61
CA MET A 170 8.83 -0.84 5.66
C MET A 170 8.34 0.62 5.55
N THR A 171 7.03 0.86 5.53
CA THR A 171 6.45 2.21 5.50
C THR A 171 6.86 3.01 6.74
N GLN A 172 6.77 2.43 7.93
CA GLN A 172 7.11 3.08 9.19
C GLN A 172 8.60 3.45 9.26
N VAL A 173 9.48 2.53 8.86
CA VAL A 173 10.93 2.77 8.81
C VAL A 173 11.26 3.87 7.81
N ALA A 174 10.76 3.74 6.57
CA ALA A 174 11.03 4.71 5.52
C ALA A 174 10.46 6.11 5.83
N ALA A 175 9.33 6.21 6.56
CA ALA A 175 8.78 7.49 7.01
C ALA A 175 9.76 8.26 7.89
N VAL A 176 10.46 7.56 8.78
CA VAL A 176 11.49 8.17 9.65
C VAL A 176 12.75 8.54 8.84
N GLU A 177 13.23 7.61 8.00
CA GLU A 177 14.45 7.82 7.23
C GLU A 177 14.34 8.95 6.20
N MET A 178 13.16 9.07 5.56
CA MET A 178 12.94 10.00 4.46
C MET A 178 12.35 11.35 4.89
N GLY A 179 11.85 11.47 6.12
CA GLY A 179 11.24 12.69 6.63
C GLY A 179 12.15 13.92 6.53
N ARG A 180 13.46 13.74 6.78
CA ARG A 180 14.48 14.80 6.66
C ARG A 180 14.65 15.34 5.23
N PHE A 181 14.17 14.63 4.22
CA PHE A 181 14.21 15.03 2.82
C PHE A 181 12.86 15.54 2.29
N GLY A 182 11.89 15.81 3.18
CA GLY A 182 10.56 16.32 2.80
C GLY A 182 9.59 15.25 2.26
N VAL A 183 9.92 13.97 2.46
CA VAL A 183 9.08 12.86 1.99
C VAL A 183 8.25 12.32 3.15
N LYS A 184 6.94 12.16 2.96
CA LYS A 184 6.03 11.52 3.92
C LYS A 184 5.50 10.22 3.34
N LEU A 185 5.42 9.20 4.19
CA LEU A 185 5.02 7.86 3.79
C LEU A 185 3.91 7.34 4.71
N ASN A 186 2.85 6.83 4.11
CA ASN A 186 1.75 6.17 4.81
C ASN A 186 1.35 4.89 4.09
N ALA A 187 0.62 4.04 4.78
CA ALA A 187 0.03 2.85 4.18
C ALA A 187 -1.49 2.87 4.30
N ILE A 188 -2.15 2.17 3.38
CA ILE A 188 -3.59 1.87 3.46
C ILE A 188 -3.80 0.35 3.55
N ALA A 189 -4.86 -0.06 4.22
CA ALA A 189 -5.41 -1.41 4.21
C ALA A 189 -6.84 -1.33 3.68
N PRO A 190 -7.03 -1.41 2.35
CA PRO A 190 -8.32 -1.20 1.72
C PRO A 190 -9.17 -2.46 1.70
N ALA A 191 -10.51 -2.30 1.72
CA ALA A 191 -11.47 -3.31 1.33
C ALA A 191 -12.30 -2.80 0.15
N ALA A 192 -12.27 -3.52 -0.97
CA ALA A 192 -13.02 -3.20 -2.18
C ALA A 192 -13.18 -4.43 -3.08
N ARG A 193 -14.15 -4.36 -3.98
CA ARG A 193 -14.36 -5.33 -5.03
C ARG A 193 -13.28 -5.19 -6.09
N THR A 194 -12.55 -6.28 -6.31
CA THR A 194 -11.52 -6.40 -7.34
C THR A 194 -11.59 -7.80 -7.95
N PRO A 195 -10.99 -8.04 -9.11
CA PRO A 195 -10.87 -9.41 -9.64
C PRO A 195 -10.23 -10.40 -8.64
N MET A 196 -9.44 -9.89 -7.71
CA MET A 196 -8.81 -10.66 -6.64
C MET A 196 -9.82 -11.09 -5.56
N THR A 197 -10.70 -10.19 -5.14
CA THR A 197 -11.64 -10.41 -4.03
C THR A 197 -12.96 -11.06 -4.48
N GLU A 198 -13.41 -10.82 -5.70
CA GLU A 198 -14.64 -11.40 -6.25
C GLU A 198 -14.64 -12.92 -6.29
N GLN A 199 -13.48 -13.53 -6.54
CA GLN A 199 -13.36 -15.00 -6.59
C GLN A 199 -13.52 -15.67 -5.22
N VAL A 200 -13.12 -14.97 -4.15
CA VAL A 200 -13.08 -15.51 -2.78
C VAL A 200 -14.31 -15.12 -1.98
N PHE A 201 -14.85 -13.91 -2.20
CA PHE A 201 -15.91 -13.30 -1.40
C PHE A 201 -17.12 -12.88 -2.25
N ALA A 202 -17.54 -13.68 -3.22
CA ALA A 202 -18.54 -13.33 -4.22
C ALA A 202 -19.84 -12.71 -3.63
N GLN A 203 -20.32 -13.20 -2.49
CA GLN A 203 -21.56 -12.70 -1.87
C GLN A 203 -21.38 -11.30 -1.24
N THR A 204 -20.26 -11.06 -0.55
CA THR A 204 -19.95 -9.76 0.08
C THR A 204 -19.54 -8.72 -0.94
N MET A 205 -19.00 -9.15 -2.09
CA MET A 205 -18.54 -8.31 -3.18
C MET A 205 -19.60 -8.02 -4.25
N ALA A 206 -20.83 -8.56 -4.09
CA ALA A 206 -21.89 -8.33 -5.06
C ALA A 206 -22.24 -6.84 -5.18
N LYS A 207 -22.32 -6.35 -6.42
CA LYS A 207 -22.72 -4.97 -6.68
C LYS A 207 -24.23 -4.81 -6.38
N PRO A 208 -24.65 -3.81 -5.58
CA PRO A 208 -26.05 -3.53 -5.37
C PRO A 208 -26.73 -3.09 -6.67
N GLU A 209 -28.01 -3.43 -6.86
CA GLU A 209 -28.77 -3.03 -8.03
C GLU A 209 -29.01 -1.51 -8.09
N THR A 210 -29.12 -0.88 -6.94
CA THR A 210 -29.36 0.57 -6.81
C THR A 210 -28.67 1.16 -5.57
N GLY A 211 -28.36 2.45 -5.59
CA GLY A 211 -27.81 3.18 -4.47
C GLY A 211 -26.29 3.12 -4.37
N PHE A 212 -25.77 3.39 -3.18
CA PHE A 212 -24.32 3.40 -2.91
C PHE A 212 -23.73 1.99 -2.98
N ASP A 213 -22.67 1.83 -3.74
CA ASP A 213 -21.93 0.58 -3.82
C ASP A 213 -20.76 0.60 -2.81
N PRO A 214 -20.89 -0.08 -1.65
CA PRO A 214 -19.88 -0.03 -0.62
C PRO A 214 -18.55 -0.67 -1.04
N MET A 215 -18.55 -1.59 -1.99
CA MET A 215 -17.36 -2.29 -2.46
C MET A 215 -16.79 -1.72 -3.76
N ASP A 216 -17.27 -0.56 -4.22
CA ASP A 216 -16.68 0.11 -5.39
C ASP A 216 -15.22 0.50 -5.08
N PRO A 217 -14.24 0.09 -5.91
CA PRO A 217 -12.84 0.48 -5.74
C PRO A 217 -12.62 1.99 -5.67
N ALA A 218 -13.48 2.78 -6.28
CA ALA A 218 -13.41 4.23 -6.26
C ALA A 218 -13.57 4.82 -4.84
N ASN A 219 -14.22 4.11 -3.91
CA ASN A 219 -14.37 4.57 -2.52
C ASN A 219 -13.03 4.70 -1.78
N VAL A 220 -12.01 3.96 -2.20
CA VAL A 220 -10.67 3.98 -1.59
C VAL A 220 -9.87 5.20 -2.04
N SER A 221 -10.11 5.68 -3.26
CA SER A 221 -9.26 6.67 -3.93
C SER A 221 -9.23 8.05 -3.27
N PRO A 222 -10.31 8.60 -2.69
CA PRO A 222 -10.26 9.92 -2.06
C PRO A 222 -9.22 10.02 -0.93
N LEU A 223 -9.10 8.98 -0.09
CA LEU A 223 -8.07 8.93 0.94
C LEU A 223 -6.66 8.92 0.35
N VAL A 224 -6.44 8.13 -0.71
CA VAL A 224 -5.12 7.99 -1.37
C VAL A 224 -4.72 9.29 -2.05
N VAL A 225 -5.64 9.97 -2.71
CA VAL A 225 -5.40 11.29 -3.31
C VAL A 225 -5.00 12.31 -2.24
N TRP A 226 -5.71 12.33 -1.11
CA TRP A 226 -5.36 13.22 0.00
C TRP A 226 -4.00 12.87 0.62
N LEU A 227 -3.72 11.59 0.89
CA LEU A 227 -2.43 11.14 1.45
C LEU A 227 -1.25 11.46 0.52
N ALA A 228 -1.48 11.51 -0.80
CA ALA A 228 -0.49 11.85 -1.81
C ALA A 228 -0.41 13.35 -2.11
N SER A 229 -1.28 14.18 -1.53
CA SER A 229 -1.29 15.62 -1.75
C SER A 229 -0.22 16.35 -0.94
N ALA A 230 0.06 17.59 -1.33
CA ALA A 230 0.95 18.47 -0.58
C ALA A 230 0.38 18.85 0.81
N GLU A 231 -0.95 18.81 0.96
CA GLU A 231 -1.64 19.14 2.22
C GLU A 231 -1.45 18.08 3.32
N CYS A 232 -1.13 16.84 2.94
CA CYS A 232 -0.95 15.76 3.91
C CYS A 232 0.35 15.92 4.69
N GLU A 233 0.22 16.24 5.98
CA GLU A 233 1.34 16.32 6.93
C GLU A 233 1.54 15.03 7.74
N VAL A 234 0.65 14.04 7.56
CA VAL A 234 0.72 12.76 8.25
C VAL A 234 1.80 11.88 7.65
N THR A 235 2.54 11.17 8.50
CA THR A 235 3.58 10.21 8.08
C THR A 235 3.68 9.03 9.06
N GLY A 236 4.04 7.85 8.55
CA GLY A 236 4.25 6.64 9.35
C GLY A 236 2.95 5.99 9.86
N ARG A 237 1.79 6.34 9.29
CA ARG A 237 0.49 5.80 9.71
C ARG A 237 -0.05 4.78 8.74
N VAL A 238 -0.92 3.93 9.25
CA VAL A 238 -1.70 2.96 8.48
C VAL A 238 -3.17 3.33 8.61
N PHE A 239 -3.87 3.40 7.50
CA PHE A 239 -5.30 3.69 7.45
C PHE A 239 -6.05 2.50 6.88
N GLU A 240 -7.11 2.08 7.52
CA GLU A 240 -8.10 1.20 6.92
C GLU A 240 -9.12 2.04 6.19
N VAL A 241 -9.58 1.57 5.03
CA VAL A 241 -10.59 2.25 4.23
C VAL A 241 -11.51 1.25 3.57
N GLU A 242 -12.80 1.36 3.87
CA GLU A 242 -13.86 0.50 3.35
C GLU A 242 -15.12 1.32 3.17
N ALA A 243 -15.73 1.25 2.00
CA ALA A 243 -16.94 2.02 1.69
C ALA A 243 -16.75 3.51 2.00
N GLY A 244 -17.53 4.06 2.93
CA GLY A 244 -17.43 5.44 3.44
C GLY A 244 -16.71 5.57 4.78
N ILE A 245 -16.03 4.51 5.25
CA ILE A 245 -15.39 4.46 6.57
C ILE A 245 -13.88 4.61 6.38
N ILE A 246 -13.27 5.46 7.19
CA ILE A 246 -11.83 5.60 7.31
C ILE A 246 -11.48 5.46 8.79
N SER A 247 -10.52 4.57 9.10
CA SER A 247 -9.97 4.40 10.45
C SER A 247 -8.45 4.38 10.44
N ILE A 248 -7.85 4.58 11.59
CA ILE A 248 -6.42 4.41 11.79
C ILE A 248 -6.21 3.03 12.40
N ALA A 249 -5.36 2.20 11.75
CA ALA A 249 -4.90 0.97 12.35
C ALA A 249 -3.76 1.28 13.31
N ASP A 250 -3.96 1.01 14.59
CA ASP A 250 -2.92 1.09 15.59
C ASP A 250 -1.95 -0.09 15.44
N GLY A 251 -0.68 0.21 15.35
CA GLY A 251 0.37 -0.79 15.26
C GLY A 251 0.64 -1.51 16.58
N TRP A 252 1.69 -2.36 16.59
CA TRP A 252 2.13 -3.03 17.79
C TRP A 252 2.51 -2.01 18.87
N GLN A 253 2.01 -2.22 20.08
CA GLN A 253 2.31 -1.44 21.27
C GLN A 253 2.91 -2.34 22.35
N HIS A 254 3.73 -1.75 23.23
CA HIS A 254 4.23 -2.50 24.37
C HIS A 254 3.09 -2.85 25.31
N GLY A 255 2.91 -4.14 25.55
CA GLY A 255 1.93 -4.66 26.51
C GLY A 255 2.42 -4.62 27.96
N PRO A 256 1.70 -5.29 28.87
CA PRO A 256 2.11 -5.44 30.25
C PRO A 256 3.49 -6.12 30.33
N LYS A 257 4.26 -5.77 31.36
CA LYS A 257 5.60 -6.31 31.59
C LYS A 257 5.77 -6.78 33.02
N GLN A 258 6.60 -7.78 33.22
CA GLN A 258 7.13 -8.18 34.53
C GLN A 258 8.65 -8.11 34.47
N ASP A 259 9.23 -7.54 35.51
CA ASP A 259 10.68 -7.49 35.70
C ASP A 259 11.04 -8.12 37.02
N ARG A 260 11.88 -9.13 37.01
CA ARG A 260 12.37 -9.80 38.21
C ARG A 260 13.62 -9.14 38.76
N GLY A 261 14.26 -8.29 37.98
CA GLY A 261 15.57 -7.68 38.34
C GLY A 261 16.76 -8.63 38.17
N ASP A 262 16.54 -9.87 37.73
CA ASP A 262 17.56 -10.91 37.46
C ASP A 262 17.05 -11.90 36.41
N ARG A 263 17.89 -12.87 36.03
CA ARG A 263 17.52 -13.95 35.09
C ARG A 263 16.37 -14.79 35.65
N TRP A 264 15.35 -14.98 34.85
CA TRP A 264 14.22 -15.84 35.17
C TRP A 264 14.64 -17.33 35.21
N PRO A 265 14.34 -18.07 36.30
CA PRO A 265 14.38 -19.52 36.27
C PRO A 265 13.29 -20.07 35.34
N VAL A 266 13.60 -21.11 34.57
CA VAL A 266 12.66 -21.67 33.57
C VAL A 266 11.33 -22.12 34.21
N ASN A 267 11.36 -22.64 35.43
CA ASN A 267 10.18 -23.11 36.17
C ASN A 267 9.26 -21.98 36.67
N GLU A 268 9.69 -20.72 36.68
CA GLU A 268 8.89 -19.57 37.06
C GLU A 268 8.25 -18.85 35.86
N ILE A 269 8.69 -19.14 34.62
CA ILE A 269 8.23 -18.46 33.41
C ILE A 269 6.73 -18.65 33.18
N GLY A 270 6.18 -19.84 33.43
CA GLY A 270 4.74 -20.13 33.25
C GLY A 270 3.86 -19.18 34.07
N ALA A 271 4.13 -19.04 35.37
CA ALA A 271 3.38 -18.14 36.24
C ALA A 271 3.52 -16.64 35.85
N ALA A 272 4.70 -16.25 35.36
CA ALA A 272 4.93 -14.89 34.86
C ALA A 272 4.08 -14.62 33.61
N VAL A 273 4.04 -15.58 32.64
CA VAL A 273 3.24 -15.49 31.42
C VAL A 273 1.75 -15.44 31.77
N ASP A 274 1.25 -16.28 32.69
CA ASP A 274 -0.15 -16.26 33.12
C ASP A 274 -0.56 -14.90 33.68
N THR A 275 0.34 -14.26 34.45
CA THR A 275 0.12 -12.92 35.00
C THR A 275 0.06 -11.87 33.90
N LEU A 276 0.94 -11.95 32.87
CA LEU A 276 0.93 -11.05 31.71
C LEU A 276 -0.35 -11.22 30.89
N LEU A 277 -0.77 -12.46 30.64
CA LEU A 277 -1.99 -12.76 29.88
C LEU A 277 -3.25 -12.24 30.58
N ALA A 278 -3.31 -12.32 31.92
CA ALA A 278 -4.43 -11.77 32.70
C ALA A 278 -4.56 -10.24 32.61
N GLN A 279 -3.48 -9.54 32.24
CA GLN A 279 -3.43 -8.07 32.13
C GLN A 279 -3.52 -7.61 30.66
N ALA A 280 -3.19 -8.46 29.71
CA ALA A 280 -3.21 -8.13 28.29
C ALA A 280 -4.64 -8.16 27.72
N PRO A 281 -4.98 -7.26 26.78
CA PRO A 281 -6.21 -7.40 26.02
C PRO A 281 -6.17 -8.70 25.19
N ALA A 282 -7.35 -9.26 24.91
CA ALA A 282 -7.44 -10.37 23.98
C ALA A 282 -6.95 -9.94 22.59
N PRO A 283 -6.22 -10.81 21.88
CA PRO A 283 -5.81 -10.49 20.51
C PRO A 283 -7.03 -10.37 19.59
N ALA A 284 -6.95 -9.48 18.61
CA ALA A 284 -7.94 -9.43 17.55
C ALA A 284 -7.95 -10.77 16.79
N PRO A 285 -9.13 -11.25 16.35
CA PRO A 285 -9.23 -12.53 15.63
C PRO A 285 -8.58 -12.41 14.24
N VAL A 286 -7.98 -13.51 13.80
CA VAL A 286 -7.52 -13.68 12.43
C VAL A 286 -8.73 -13.80 11.50
N TYR A 287 -8.71 -13.18 10.33
CA TYR A 287 -9.78 -13.29 9.35
C TYR A 287 -9.99 -14.76 8.92
N GLY A 288 -11.24 -15.21 8.95
CA GLY A 288 -11.62 -16.58 8.57
C GLY A 288 -11.32 -17.65 9.62
N ALA A 289 -11.01 -17.25 10.87
CA ALA A 289 -10.84 -18.16 11.99
C ALA A 289 -12.19 -18.48 12.68
#